data_69adb9fc412cd9d2438f4a8326d63b8f
#
_entry.id   69adb9fc412cd9d2438f4a8326d63b8f
#
_cell.length_a   1.000
_cell.length_b   1.000
_cell.length_c   1.000
_cell.angle_alpha   90.00
_cell.angle_beta   90.00
_cell.angle_gamma   90.00
#
_symmetry.space_group_name_H-M   'P 1'
#
loop_
_entity.id
_entity.type
_entity.pdbx_description
1 polymer ?
#
loop_
_entity_poly.entity_id
_entity_poly.type
_entity_poly.pdbx_seq_one_letter_code
_entity_poly.pdbx_strand_id
1 'polypeptide(L)'
;MPRRLWVPPEPYDLARTLRVLRRGASDPTCRRETDGTWWRTCRTRHGPATLKITVHVSPADGTVIAGEAWGPGADWTLEALPALLGADDDPSVFVPRHQVVARAHRKHAGLRLARTGLVMEALVPTVLEQRITTGSAHYAWRRLLTRYGEPPPGPAPDGMRVVPTPQVWRMIPSWEWHRAGVDRARAEAILRASHHAPRLEEAAAMPLPDATTRLQLIPGIGPWTAAETLQRTLGAPDALTLGDLHLPVQIGYALTGRRDGTDELMLQLLEPYPGQRHRAARLILLGGPLPDRRAHRAPHSRIAYL
;
A
#
# COMPACT_ATOMS: atom_id res chain seq x y z
N MET A 1 -4.41 -25.76 12.80
CA MET A 1 -4.38 -24.44 12.18
C MET A 1 -2.94 -24.09 11.82
N PRO A 2 -2.63 -23.75 10.59
CA PRO A 2 -1.27 -23.35 10.25
C PRO A 2 -0.94 -22.02 10.94
N ARG A 3 0.23 -21.97 11.55
CA ARG A 3 0.76 -20.83 12.32
C ARG A 3 2.22 -20.62 11.99
N ARG A 4 2.67 -19.36 11.91
CA ARG A 4 4.07 -19.01 11.79
C ARG A 4 4.46 -17.99 12.85
N LEU A 5 5.61 -18.20 13.47
CA LEU A 5 6.25 -17.24 14.36
C LEU A 5 7.37 -16.53 13.61
N TRP A 6 7.54 -15.26 13.86
CA TRP A 6 8.63 -14.46 13.33
C TRP A 6 9.13 -13.50 14.41
N VAL A 7 10.43 -13.44 14.57
CA VAL A 7 11.11 -12.52 15.49
C VAL A 7 11.66 -11.36 14.68
N PRO A 8 11.11 -10.14 14.86
CA PRO A 8 11.61 -8.98 14.13
C PRO A 8 12.98 -8.54 14.65
N PRO A 9 13.82 -7.97 13.78
CA PRO A 9 15.02 -7.26 14.24
C PRO A 9 14.60 -5.99 14.98
N GLU A 10 15.11 -5.78 16.19
CA GLU A 10 14.80 -4.59 16.99
C GLU A 10 15.68 -3.37 16.59
N PRO A 11 15.13 -2.16 16.61
CA PRO A 11 13.75 -1.84 16.95
C PRO A 11 12.77 -2.14 15.79
N TYR A 12 11.51 -2.46 16.13
CA TYR A 12 10.47 -2.78 15.14
C TYR A 12 9.13 -2.11 15.45
N ASP A 13 8.45 -1.58 14.42
CA ASP A 13 7.12 -0.93 14.52
C ASP A 13 6.14 -1.57 13.54
N LEU A 14 5.40 -2.59 14.00
CA LEU A 14 4.38 -3.29 13.22
C LEU A 14 3.31 -2.35 12.68
N ALA A 15 2.85 -1.42 13.52
CA ALA A 15 1.75 -0.54 13.13
C ALA A 15 2.14 0.39 11.97
N ARG A 16 3.35 0.95 11.97
CA ARG A 16 3.84 1.79 10.89
C ARG A 16 4.16 0.99 9.64
N THR A 17 4.65 -0.23 9.79
CA THR A 17 4.94 -1.14 8.69
C THR A 17 3.66 -1.50 7.93
N LEU A 18 2.60 -1.92 8.61
CA LEU A 18 1.37 -2.38 7.98
C LEU A 18 0.39 -1.26 7.60
N ARG A 19 0.52 -0.06 8.18
CA ARG A 19 -0.43 1.05 7.95
C ARG A 19 -0.60 1.41 6.48
N VAL A 20 0.45 1.27 5.66
CA VAL A 20 0.41 1.61 4.22
C VAL A 20 -0.49 0.71 3.41
N LEU A 21 -0.83 -0.47 3.93
CA LEU A 21 -1.70 -1.43 3.27
C LEU A 21 -3.17 -1.12 3.51
N ARG A 22 -3.50 -0.32 4.53
CA ARG A 22 -4.87 -0.02 4.92
C ARG A 22 -5.45 1.16 4.15
N ARG A 23 -6.58 0.96 3.51
CA ARG A 23 -7.31 1.96 2.72
C ARG A 23 -8.46 2.58 3.53
N GLY A 24 -8.08 3.40 4.51
CA GLY A 24 -9.02 4.08 5.40
C GLY A 24 -9.43 3.27 6.64
N ALA A 25 -10.25 3.88 7.49
CA ALA A 25 -10.66 3.28 8.76
C ALA A 25 -11.58 2.05 8.58
N SER A 26 -12.39 2.05 7.51
CA SER A 26 -13.36 1.00 7.21
C SER A 26 -12.90 0.14 6.01
N ASP A 27 -11.61 -0.11 5.87
CA ASP A 27 -11.07 -0.98 4.83
C ASP A 27 -11.55 -2.42 5.03
N PRO A 28 -12.23 -3.02 4.03
CA PRO A 28 -12.71 -4.39 4.16
C PRO A 28 -11.60 -5.45 4.10
N THR A 29 -10.39 -5.10 3.68
CA THR A 29 -9.28 -6.04 3.51
C THR A 29 -8.24 -5.97 4.63
N CYS A 30 -8.23 -4.88 5.40
CA CYS A 30 -7.20 -4.66 6.41
C CYS A 30 -7.78 -3.93 7.62
N ARG A 31 -7.76 -4.58 8.77
CA ARG A 31 -8.28 -4.05 10.03
C ARG A 31 -7.24 -4.18 11.14
N ARG A 32 -7.19 -3.16 12.00
CA ARG A 32 -6.48 -3.22 13.27
C ARG A 32 -7.50 -3.11 14.39
N GLU A 33 -7.50 -4.07 15.29
CA GLU A 33 -8.34 -4.07 16.48
C GLU A 33 -7.74 -3.23 17.62
N THR A 34 -8.54 -2.96 18.64
CA THR A 34 -8.15 -2.15 19.79
C THR A 34 -7.06 -2.81 20.63
N ASP A 35 -7.00 -4.13 20.65
CA ASP A 35 -5.97 -4.93 21.32
C ASP A 35 -4.64 -4.98 20.56
N GLY A 36 -4.56 -4.33 19.38
CA GLY A 36 -3.39 -4.32 18.53
C GLY A 36 -3.33 -5.44 17.51
N THR A 37 -4.25 -6.38 17.52
CA THR A 37 -4.37 -7.46 16.52
C THR A 37 -4.62 -6.87 15.13
N TRP A 38 -3.91 -7.39 14.12
CA TRP A 38 -4.14 -7.06 12.73
C TRP A 38 -4.83 -8.22 12.03
N TRP A 39 -5.82 -7.88 11.24
CA TRP A 39 -6.49 -8.78 10.32
C TRP A 39 -6.27 -8.30 8.89
N ARG A 40 -5.94 -9.22 8.01
CA ARG A 40 -5.79 -8.96 6.59
C ARG A 40 -6.39 -10.09 5.79
N THR A 41 -7.15 -9.76 4.77
CA THR A 41 -7.59 -10.70 3.74
C THR A 41 -6.79 -10.47 2.48
N CYS A 42 -6.49 -11.51 1.74
CA CYS A 42 -5.78 -11.42 0.48
C CYS A 42 -6.21 -12.51 -0.49
N ARG A 43 -5.94 -12.29 -1.76
CA ARG A 43 -6.12 -13.28 -2.82
C ARG A 43 -4.74 -13.69 -3.35
N THR A 44 -4.34 -14.87 -2.97
CA THR A 44 -3.10 -15.48 -3.45
C THR A 44 -3.33 -16.25 -4.75
N ARG A 45 -2.26 -16.72 -5.40
CA ARG A 45 -2.34 -17.64 -6.54
C ARG A 45 -3.02 -18.99 -6.20
N HIS A 46 -3.07 -19.35 -4.91
CA HIS A 46 -3.71 -20.59 -4.42
C HIS A 46 -5.14 -20.37 -3.96
N GLY A 47 -5.63 -19.14 -3.96
CA GLY A 47 -6.98 -18.76 -3.55
C GLY A 47 -7.04 -17.74 -2.44
N PRO A 48 -8.24 -17.51 -1.89
CA PRO A 48 -8.45 -16.55 -0.81
C PRO A 48 -7.77 -16.98 0.49
N ALA A 49 -7.30 -16.00 1.25
CA ALA A 49 -6.77 -16.21 2.59
C ALA A 49 -7.18 -15.09 3.55
N THR A 50 -7.31 -15.44 4.80
CA THR A 50 -7.38 -14.53 5.94
C THR A 50 -6.13 -14.72 6.78
N LEU A 51 -5.53 -13.62 7.20
CA LEU A 51 -4.36 -13.59 8.07
C LEU A 51 -4.69 -12.79 9.33
N LYS A 52 -4.43 -13.38 10.48
CA LYS A 52 -4.42 -12.73 11.80
C LYS A 52 -2.98 -12.57 12.25
N ILE A 53 -2.61 -11.37 12.69
CA ILE A 53 -1.28 -11.07 13.18
C ILE A 53 -1.40 -10.56 14.61
N THR A 54 -0.71 -11.22 15.54
CA THR A 54 -0.64 -10.84 16.95
C THR A 54 0.81 -10.61 17.37
N VAL A 55 1.01 -9.69 18.31
CA VAL A 55 2.33 -9.40 18.88
C VAL A 55 2.38 -9.96 20.30
N HIS A 56 3.39 -10.73 20.59
CA HIS A 56 3.70 -11.24 21.91
C HIS A 56 5.02 -10.64 22.36
N VAL A 57 5.05 -10.06 23.53
CA VAL A 57 6.26 -9.55 24.17
C VAL A 57 6.57 -10.39 25.39
N SER A 58 7.72 -11.04 25.38
CA SER A 58 8.19 -11.85 26.51
C SER A 58 9.49 -11.25 27.05
N PRO A 59 9.69 -11.19 28.37
CA PRO A 59 10.98 -10.80 28.93
C PRO A 59 12.16 -11.69 28.50
N ALA A 60 11.88 -12.98 28.20
CA ALA A 60 12.90 -13.95 27.81
C ALA A 60 13.19 -13.92 26.31
N ASP A 61 12.17 -13.77 25.47
CA ASP A 61 12.26 -13.97 24.01
C ASP A 61 12.18 -12.66 23.23
N GLY A 62 11.96 -11.51 23.90
CA GLY A 62 11.74 -10.23 23.24
C GLY A 62 10.38 -10.16 22.52
N THR A 63 10.34 -9.44 21.39
CA THR A 63 9.13 -9.30 20.56
C THR A 63 9.02 -10.49 19.60
N VAL A 64 7.91 -11.22 19.67
CA VAL A 64 7.56 -12.30 18.72
C VAL A 64 6.24 -11.97 18.05
N ILE A 65 6.21 -12.06 16.74
CA ILE A 65 4.99 -11.86 15.94
C ILE A 65 4.47 -13.23 15.51
N ALA A 66 3.20 -13.50 15.81
CA ALA A 66 2.53 -14.72 15.37
C ALA A 66 1.54 -14.39 14.25
N GLY A 67 1.63 -15.13 13.15
CA GLY A 67 0.65 -15.17 12.09
C GLY A 67 -0.15 -16.46 12.14
N GLU A 68 -1.46 -16.35 12.04
CA GLU A 68 -2.40 -17.46 11.85
C GLU A 68 -3.16 -17.22 10.55
N ALA A 69 -3.32 -18.24 9.71
CA ALA A 69 -3.99 -18.06 8.43
C ALA A 69 -5.03 -19.14 8.14
N TRP A 70 -6.04 -18.77 7.36
CA TRP A 70 -7.16 -19.63 6.94
C TRP A 70 -7.41 -19.49 5.45
N GLY A 71 -7.93 -20.54 4.87
CA GLY A 71 -8.32 -20.62 3.47
C GLY A 71 -7.30 -21.31 2.57
N PRO A 72 -7.63 -21.49 1.29
CA PRO A 72 -6.74 -22.16 0.33
C PRO A 72 -5.38 -21.49 0.16
N GLY A 73 -5.31 -20.17 0.36
CA GLY A 73 -4.06 -19.40 0.30
C GLY A 73 -3.30 -19.32 1.62
N ALA A 74 -3.71 -20.04 2.68
CA ALA A 74 -3.14 -19.89 4.02
C ALA A 74 -1.64 -20.18 4.09
N ASP A 75 -1.18 -21.29 3.52
CA ASP A 75 0.23 -21.68 3.56
C ASP A 75 1.10 -20.65 2.86
N TRP A 76 0.72 -20.23 1.65
CA TRP A 76 1.42 -19.17 0.93
C TRP A 76 1.48 -17.86 1.75
N THR A 77 0.37 -17.50 2.40
CA THR A 77 0.27 -16.26 3.21
C THR A 77 1.21 -16.33 4.41
N LEU A 78 1.33 -17.49 5.05
CA LEU A 78 2.27 -17.68 6.15
C LEU A 78 3.73 -17.72 5.67
N GLU A 79 4.01 -18.32 4.52
CA GLU A 79 5.34 -18.26 3.92
C GLU A 79 5.76 -16.83 3.59
N ALA A 80 4.82 -16.01 3.11
CA ALA A 80 5.05 -14.60 2.80
C ALA A 80 5.06 -13.68 4.03
N LEU A 81 4.69 -14.17 5.23
CA LEU A 81 4.54 -13.34 6.43
C LEU A 81 5.81 -12.52 6.77
N PRO A 82 7.03 -13.08 6.79
CA PRO A 82 8.21 -12.26 7.08
C PRO A 82 8.41 -11.13 6.09
N ALA A 83 8.24 -11.37 4.79
CA ALA A 83 8.35 -10.34 3.75
C ALA A 83 7.26 -9.25 3.91
N LEU A 84 6.02 -9.66 4.21
CA LEU A 84 4.92 -8.74 4.53
C LEU A 84 5.26 -7.84 5.72
N LEU A 85 5.97 -8.38 6.69
CA LEU A 85 6.42 -7.67 7.90
C LEU A 85 7.74 -6.90 7.69
N GLY A 86 8.30 -6.92 6.47
CA GLY A 86 9.48 -6.16 6.10
C GLY A 86 10.80 -6.86 6.43
N ALA A 87 10.84 -8.20 6.47
CA ALA A 87 12.09 -8.96 6.67
C ALA A 87 13.08 -8.74 5.53
N ASP A 88 12.59 -8.47 4.31
CA ASP A 88 13.41 -8.18 3.13
C ASP A 88 13.92 -6.73 3.09
N ASP A 89 13.51 -5.90 4.05
CA ASP A 89 13.84 -4.49 4.12
C ASP A 89 15.01 -4.26 5.09
N ASP A 90 16.15 -3.83 4.58
CA ASP A 90 17.32 -3.48 5.40
C ASP A 90 17.44 -1.96 5.56
N PRO A 91 16.99 -1.40 6.71
CA PRO A 91 17.16 0.03 6.99
C PRO A 91 18.60 0.41 7.37
N SER A 92 19.51 -0.54 7.62
CA SER A 92 20.90 -0.25 8.02
C SER A 92 21.73 0.36 6.88
N VAL A 93 21.36 0.06 5.63
CA VAL A 93 22.00 0.64 4.44
C VAL A 93 21.59 2.08 4.18
N PHE A 94 20.57 2.58 4.90
CA PHE A 94 20.07 3.94 4.71
C PHE A 94 20.93 4.97 5.42
N VAL A 95 21.53 5.88 4.66
CA VAL A 95 22.35 6.98 5.20
C VAL A 95 21.59 8.31 5.07
N PRO A 96 21.08 8.86 6.17
CA PRO A 96 20.37 10.15 6.12
C PRO A 96 21.35 11.31 5.79
N ARG A 97 21.02 12.09 4.74
CA ARG A 97 21.83 13.21 4.25
C ARG A 97 21.31 14.58 4.69
N HIS A 98 20.03 14.67 5.05
CA HIS A 98 19.41 15.89 5.58
C HIS A 98 19.08 15.74 7.06
N GLN A 99 19.24 16.83 7.83
CA GLN A 99 18.99 16.82 9.28
C GLN A 99 17.55 16.41 9.64
N VAL A 100 16.57 16.84 8.83
CA VAL A 100 15.15 16.44 8.97
C VAL A 100 15.00 14.94 8.84
N VAL A 101 15.62 14.36 7.81
CA VAL A 101 15.58 12.91 7.55
C VAL A 101 16.31 12.14 8.66
N ALA A 102 17.45 12.63 9.14
CA ALA A 102 18.19 12.01 10.23
C ALA A 102 17.38 11.97 11.54
N ARG A 103 16.67 13.04 11.87
CA ARG A 103 15.76 13.08 13.03
C ARG A 103 14.60 12.12 12.87
N ALA A 104 13.96 12.11 11.69
CA ALA A 104 12.86 11.22 11.40
C ALA A 104 13.31 9.75 11.43
N HIS A 105 14.49 9.42 10.89
CA HIS A 105 15.04 8.08 10.87
C HIS A 105 15.29 7.56 12.31
N ARG A 106 15.92 8.36 13.18
CA ARG A 106 16.09 7.99 14.60
C ARG A 106 14.76 7.80 15.33
N LYS A 107 13.79 8.72 15.10
CA LYS A 107 12.47 8.65 15.74
C LYS A 107 11.64 7.44 15.29
N HIS A 108 11.87 6.97 14.07
CA HIS A 108 11.12 5.89 13.43
C HIS A 108 12.03 4.70 13.04
N ALA A 109 13.03 4.41 13.87
CA ALA A 109 14.02 3.36 13.61
C ALA A 109 13.40 1.95 13.40
N GLY A 110 12.21 1.71 13.99
CA GLY A 110 11.45 0.47 13.80
C GLY A 110 10.63 0.39 12.51
N LEU A 111 10.64 1.44 11.66
CA LEU A 111 9.92 1.42 10.38
C LEU A 111 10.55 0.40 9.43
N ARG A 112 9.69 -0.45 8.84
CA ARG A 112 10.05 -1.35 7.73
C ARG A 112 9.15 -1.09 6.53
N LEU A 113 9.60 -1.49 5.34
CA LEU A 113 8.81 -1.44 4.12
C LEU A 113 8.16 -2.82 3.91
N ALA A 114 6.84 -2.85 4.00
CA ALA A 114 6.07 -4.08 3.82
C ALA A 114 6.10 -4.53 2.35
N ARG A 115 6.25 -5.85 2.12
CA ARG A 115 6.19 -6.48 0.81
C ARG A 115 5.03 -7.47 0.76
N THR A 116 3.99 -7.18 -0.03
CA THR A 116 2.82 -8.06 -0.14
C THR A 116 3.01 -9.18 -1.14
N GLY A 117 3.83 -8.99 -2.16
CA GLY A 117 3.97 -9.91 -3.28
C GLY A 117 2.72 -10.06 -4.15
N LEU A 118 1.72 -9.17 -4.01
CA LEU A 118 0.42 -9.23 -4.69
C LEU A 118 0.17 -7.92 -5.45
N VAL A 119 0.33 -7.98 -6.78
CA VAL A 119 0.28 -6.79 -7.64
C VAL A 119 -1.14 -6.26 -7.75
N MET A 120 -2.09 -7.08 -8.14
CA MET A 120 -3.48 -6.65 -8.38
C MET A 120 -4.13 -6.10 -7.11
N GLU A 121 -3.78 -6.63 -5.96
CA GLU A 121 -4.28 -6.19 -4.67
C GLU A 121 -3.80 -4.78 -4.30
N ALA A 122 -2.59 -4.41 -4.72
CA ALA A 122 -2.06 -3.06 -4.57
C ALA A 122 -2.53 -2.12 -5.70
N LEU A 123 -2.59 -2.63 -6.93
CA LEU A 123 -2.87 -1.85 -8.14
C LEU A 123 -4.32 -1.32 -8.19
N VAL A 124 -5.31 -2.18 -7.94
CA VAL A 124 -6.72 -1.78 -8.07
C VAL A 124 -7.05 -0.59 -7.15
N PRO A 125 -6.80 -0.63 -5.82
CA PRO A 125 -7.07 0.53 -4.98
C PRO A 125 -6.24 1.75 -5.35
N THR A 126 -5.01 1.57 -5.86
CA THR A 126 -4.18 2.68 -6.35
C THR A 126 -4.78 3.34 -7.58
N VAL A 127 -5.32 2.59 -8.53
CA VAL A 127 -6.07 3.17 -9.68
C VAL A 127 -7.31 3.93 -9.19
N LEU A 128 -8.02 3.44 -8.18
CA LEU A 128 -9.16 4.15 -7.59
C LEU A 128 -8.76 5.50 -6.96
N GLU A 129 -7.51 5.67 -6.55
CA GLU A 129 -6.98 6.91 -5.95
C GLU A 129 -6.55 7.97 -6.99
N GLN A 130 -6.52 7.64 -8.28
CA GLN A 130 -6.10 8.57 -9.33
C GLN A 130 -6.99 9.82 -9.39
N ARG A 131 -6.39 11.01 -9.26
CA ARG A 131 -7.02 12.32 -9.45
C ARG A 131 -8.33 12.53 -8.66
N ILE A 132 -8.44 11.94 -7.48
CA ILE A 132 -9.63 12.06 -6.64
C ILE A 132 -9.22 12.22 -5.17
N THR A 133 -10.16 12.66 -4.34
CA THR A 133 -9.89 12.73 -2.90
C THR A 133 -9.75 11.32 -2.31
N THR A 134 -8.85 11.16 -1.35
CA THR A 134 -8.66 9.90 -0.63
C THR A 134 -9.97 9.33 -0.05
N GLY A 135 -10.85 10.21 0.46
CA GLY A 135 -12.15 9.79 0.99
C GLY A 135 -13.06 9.16 -0.06
N SER A 136 -13.11 9.75 -1.27
CA SER A 136 -13.88 9.20 -2.40
C SER A 136 -13.30 7.89 -2.90
N ALA A 137 -11.98 7.76 -2.99
CA ALA A 137 -11.31 6.52 -3.37
C ALA A 137 -11.59 5.39 -2.36
N HIS A 138 -11.49 5.67 -1.06
CA HIS A 138 -11.79 4.70 -0.01
C HIS A 138 -13.29 4.31 0.02
N TYR A 139 -14.18 5.24 -0.30
CA TYR A 139 -15.61 4.94 -0.47
C TYR A 139 -15.83 3.96 -1.63
N ALA A 140 -15.23 4.24 -2.81
CA ALA A 140 -15.31 3.37 -3.97
C ALA A 140 -14.77 1.96 -3.65
N TRP A 141 -13.59 1.88 -3.05
CA TRP A 141 -12.98 0.62 -2.61
C TRP A 141 -13.92 -0.19 -1.72
N ARG A 142 -14.39 0.41 -0.63
CA ARG A 142 -15.30 -0.25 0.30
C ARG A 142 -16.58 -0.71 -0.38
N ARG A 143 -17.21 0.15 -1.21
CA ARG A 143 -18.46 -0.18 -1.90
C ARG A 143 -18.30 -1.36 -2.84
N LEU A 144 -17.25 -1.34 -3.67
CA LEU A 144 -16.98 -2.41 -4.63
C LEU A 144 -16.68 -3.75 -3.92
N LEU A 145 -15.89 -3.72 -2.86
CA LEU A 145 -15.57 -4.94 -2.11
C LEU A 145 -16.76 -5.49 -1.33
N THR A 146 -17.57 -4.63 -0.74
CA THR A 146 -18.79 -5.09 -0.04
C THR A 146 -19.73 -5.84 -0.99
N ARG A 147 -19.79 -5.38 -2.26
CA ARG A 147 -20.73 -5.97 -3.24
C ARG A 147 -20.14 -7.14 -4.02
N TYR A 148 -18.87 -7.08 -4.37
CA TYR A 148 -18.21 -8.03 -5.29
C TYR A 148 -17.08 -8.83 -4.66
N GLY A 149 -16.64 -8.45 -3.47
CA GLY A 149 -15.66 -9.23 -2.71
C GLY A 149 -16.25 -10.50 -2.14
N GLU A 150 -15.42 -11.50 -1.98
CA GLU A 150 -15.81 -12.76 -1.39
C GLU A 150 -15.80 -12.68 0.15
N PRO A 151 -16.63 -13.49 0.84
CA PRO A 151 -16.50 -13.70 2.27
C PRO A 151 -15.10 -14.24 2.58
N PRO A 152 -14.45 -13.73 3.64
CA PRO A 152 -13.13 -14.22 4.03
C PRO A 152 -13.24 -15.63 4.63
N PRO A 153 -12.27 -16.53 4.38
CA PRO A 153 -12.23 -17.82 5.06
C PRO A 153 -11.82 -17.65 6.54
N GLY A 154 -12.35 -18.54 7.39
CA GLY A 154 -12.03 -18.57 8.83
C GLY A 154 -12.69 -17.45 9.65
N PRO A 155 -12.18 -17.16 10.87
CA PRO A 155 -12.84 -16.31 11.85
C PRO A 155 -12.49 -14.82 11.67
N ALA A 156 -12.58 -14.30 10.45
CA ALA A 156 -12.34 -12.88 10.19
C ALA A 156 -13.41 -12.01 10.84
N PRO A 157 -13.08 -10.80 11.32
CA PRO A 157 -14.04 -9.84 11.81
C PRO A 157 -15.13 -9.51 10.78
N ASP A 158 -16.35 -9.25 11.28
CA ASP A 158 -17.49 -8.92 10.43
C ASP A 158 -17.21 -7.75 9.47
N GLY A 159 -17.75 -7.86 8.25
CA GLY A 159 -17.61 -6.84 7.22
C GLY A 159 -16.29 -6.90 6.43
N MET A 160 -15.35 -7.78 6.80
CA MET A 160 -14.18 -8.02 5.97
C MET A 160 -14.54 -8.75 4.68
N ARG A 161 -13.74 -8.53 3.64
CA ARG A 161 -13.91 -9.13 2.30
C ARG A 161 -12.54 -9.46 1.70
N VAL A 162 -12.49 -10.54 0.94
CA VAL A 162 -11.38 -10.83 0.04
C VAL A 162 -11.61 -10.08 -1.27
N VAL A 163 -10.56 -9.54 -1.86
CA VAL A 163 -10.65 -8.84 -3.15
C VAL A 163 -11.23 -9.74 -4.25
N PRO A 164 -12.05 -9.20 -5.15
CA PRO A 164 -12.60 -9.95 -6.28
C PRO A 164 -11.51 -10.60 -7.13
N THR A 165 -11.81 -11.70 -7.77
CA THR A 165 -10.93 -12.27 -8.80
C THR A 165 -10.81 -11.32 -10.00
N PRO A 166 -9.75 -11.43 -10.81
CA PRO A 166 -9.64 -10.66 -12.05
C PRO A 166 -10.84 -10.86 -12.98
N GLN A 167 -11.45 -12.04 -12.98
CA GLN A 167 -12.66 -12.31 -13.74
C GLN A 167 -13.85 -11.52 -13.21
N VAL A 168 -14.07 -11.50 -11.88
CA VAL A 168 -15.17 -10.75 -11.26
C VAL A 168 -15.00 -9.25 -11.52
N TRP A 169 -13.77 -8.69 -11.40
CA TRP A 169 -13.51 -7.29 -11.75
C TRP A 169 -13.97 -6.95 -13.17
N ARG A 170 -13.72 -7.84 -14.15
CA ARG A 170 -14.13 -7.65 -15.56
C ARG A 170 -15.64 -7.72 -15.77
N MET A 171 -16.35 -8.41 -14.89
CA MET A 171 -17.82 -8.60 -14.99
C MET A 171 -18.61 -7.52 -14.26
N ILE A 172 -17.96 -6.58 -13.55
CA ILE A 172 -18.67 -5.48 -12.88
C ILE A 172 -19.31 -4.58 -13.93
N PRO A 173 -20.65 -4.41 -13.91
CA PRO A 173 -21.35 -3.58 -14.88
C PRO A 173 -20.96 -2.09 -14.75
N SER A 174 -21.01 -1.35 -15.87
CA SER A 174 -20.63 0.07 -15.93
C SER A 174 -21.36 0.95 -14.91
N TRP A 175 -22.64 0.71 -14.67
CA TRP A 175 -23.42 1.47 -13.70
C TRP A 175 -23.00 1.23 -12.23
N GLU A 176 -22.40 0.10 -11.90
CA GLU A 176 -21.88 -0.14 -10.55
C GLU A 176 -20.58 0.61 -10.29
N TRP A 177 -19.72 0.75 -11.31
CA TRP A 177 -18.57 1.65 -11.25
C TRP A 177 -19.02 3.08 -11.02
N HIS A 178 -20.02 3.54 -11.78
CA HIS A 178 -20.60 4.88 -11.63
C HIS A 178 -21.19 5.09 -10.23
N ARG A 179 -21.99 4.15 -9.72
CA ARG A 179 -22.53 4.19 -8.35
C ARG A 179 -21.45 4.19 -7.26
N ALA A 180 -20.28 3.61 -7.53
CA ALA A 180 -19.13 3.68 -6.65
C ALA A 180 -18.34 5.00 -6.75
N GLY A 181 -18.73 5.90 -7.67
CA GLY A 181 -18.03 7.16 -7.93
C GLY A 181 -16.74 6.99 -8.72
N VAL A 182 -16.64 5.91 -9.49
CA VAL A 182 -15.50 5.61 -10.36
C VAL A 182 -15.82 6.03 -11.78
N ASP A 183 -15.04 6.95 -12.34
CA ASP A 183 -15.18 7.37 -13.72
C ASP A 183 -14.74 6.28 -14.71
N ARG A 184 -15.11 6.48 -15.98
CA ARG A 184 -14.82 5.53 -17.05
C ARG A 184 -13.33 5.23 -17.21
N ALA A 185 -12.47 6.24 -17.12
CA ALA A 185 -11.02 6.06 -17.36
C ALA A 185 -10.40 5.13 -16.31
N ARG A 186 -10.73 5.31 -15.02
CA ARG A 186 -10.26 4.45 -13.92
C ARG A 186 -10.86 3.05 -14.00
N ALA A 187 -12.16 2.93 -14.29
CA ALA A 187 -12.80 1.64 -14.49
C ALA A 187 -12.14 0.85 -15.63
N GLU A 188 -11.94 1.48 -16.80
CA GLU A 188 -11.27 0.85 -17.93
C GLU A 188 -9.82 0.44 -17.62
N ALA A 189 -9.06 1.23 -16.85
CA ALA A 189 -7.72 0.86 -16.43
C ALA A 189 -7.74 -0.42 -15.57
N ILE A 190 -8.68 -0.53 -14.61
CA ILE A 190 -8.85 -1.73 -13.79
C ILE A 190 -9.27 -2.93 -14.64
N LEU A 191 -10.19 -2.74 -15.60
CA LEU A 191 -10.62 -3.81 -16.50
C LEU A 191 -9.46 -4.35 -17.35
N ARG A 192 -8.64 -3.43 -17.93
CA ARG A 192 -7.43 -3.81 -18.70
C ARG A 192 -6.42 -4.54 -17.82
N ALA A 193 -6.12 -4.00 -16.63
CA ALA A 193 -5.23 -4.66 -15.68
C ALA A 193 -5.75 -6.07 -15.30
N SER A 194 -7.06 -6.21 -15.06
CA SER A 194 -7.68 -7.49 -14.74
C SER A 194 -7.62 -8.50 -15.89
N HIS A 195 -7.62 -8.02 -17.15
CA HIS A 195 -7.42 -8.89 -18.32
C HIS A 195 -6.00 -9.47 -18.37
N HIS A 196 -5.01 -8.68 -17.95
CA HIS A 196 -3.60 -9.04 -17.98
C HIS A 196 -3.07 -9.46 -16.59
N ALA A 197 -3.94 -9.73 -15.62
CA ALA A 197 -3.55 -9.98 -14.23
C ALA A 197 -2.44 -11.05 -14.07
N PRO A 198 -2.47 -12.22 -14.73
CA PRO A 198 -1.38 -13.19 -14.59
C PRO A 198 -0.01 -12.61 -14.97
N ARG A 199 0.06 -11.82 -16.04
CA ARG A 199 1.29 -11.16 -16.48
C ARG A 199 1.72 -10.02 -15.54
N LEU A 200 0.76 -9.32 -14.95
CA LEU A 200 1.06 -8.26 -13.98
C LEU A 200 1.57 -8.83 -12.66
N GLU A 201 1.04 -9.97 -12.21
CA GLU A 201 1.52 -10.62 -10.98
C GLU A 201 2.99 -11.07 -11.08
N GLU A 202 3.52 -11.33 -12.28
CA GLU A 202 4.95 -11.61 -12.49
C GLU A 202 5.85 -10.46 -11.99
N ALA A 203 5.36 -9.22 -12.00
CA ALA A 203 6.10 -8.05 -11.53
C ALA A 203 6.49 -8.13 -10.04
N ALA A 204 5.82 -8.95 -9.25
CA ALA A 204 6.19 -9.19 -7.85
C ALA A 204 7.55 -9.88 -7.67
N ALA A 205 8.09 -10.50 -8.73
CA ALA A 205 9.40 -11.16 -8.75
C ALA A 205 10.44 -10.44 -9.63
N MET A 206 10.10 -9.27 -10.20
CA MET A 206 10.98 -8.53 -11.10
C MET A 206 11.80 -7.47 -10.36
N PRO A 207 12.97 -7.07 -10.89
CA PRO A 207 13.64 -5.83 -10.49
C PRO A 207 12.71 -4.63 -10.67
N LEU A 208 12.88 -3.59 -9.83
CA LEU A 208 12.00 -2.41 -9.82
C LEU A 208 11.84 -1.74 -11.20
N PRO A 209 12.88 -1.52 -12.02
CA PRO A 209 12.73 -0.92 -13.35
C PRO A 209 11.85 -1.77 -14.27
N ASP A 210 12.06 -3.08 -14.28
CA ASP A 210 11.32 -4.01 -15.15
C ASP A 210 9.86 -4.13 -14.70
N ALA A 211 9.63 -4.21 -13.39
CA ALA A 211 8.29 -4.20 -12.80
C ALA A 211 7.54 -2.90 -13.13
N THR A 212 8.23 -1.75 -13.06
CA THR A 212 7.67 -0.44 -13.42
C THR A 212 7.24 -0.42 -14.89
N THR A 213 8.14 -0.83 -15.78
CA THR A 213 7.86 -0.94 -17.21
C THR A 213 6.68 -1.88 -17.48
N ARG A 214 6.65 -3.06 -16.82
CA ARG A 214 5.57 -4.04 -16.95
C ARG A 214 4.21 -3.45 -16.60
N LEU A 215 4.10 -2.70 -15.50
CA LEU A 215 2.85 -2.07 -15.09
C LEU A 215 2.42 -0.97 -16.06
N GLN A 216 3.35 -0.17 -16.55
CA GLN A 216 3.09 0.94 -17.47
C GLN A 216 2.69 0.52 -18.89
N LEU A 217 2.83 -0.75 -19.25
CA LEU A 217 2.27 -1.27 -20.51
C LEU A 217 0.74 -1.25 -20.52
N ILE A 218 0.10 -1.12 -19.37
CA ILE A 218 -1.37 -1.04 -19.28
C ILE A 218 -1.82 0.41 -19.45
N PRO A 219 -2.57 0.76 -20.51
CA PRO A 219 -3.12 2.09 -20.69
C PRO A 219 -3.94 2.55 -19.48
N GLY A 220 -3.58 3.71 -18.91
CA GLY A 220 -4.15 4.25 -17.68
C GLY A 220 -3.31 3.99 -16.41
N ILE A 221 -2.20 3.26 -16.53
CA ILE A 221 -1.22 3.07 -15.45
C ILE A 221 0.04 3.88 -15.78
N GLY A 222 0.14 5.05 -15.18
CA GLY A 222 1.29 5.95 -15.31
C GLY A 222 2.34 5.75 -14.21
N PRO A 223 3.41 6.59 -14.20
CA PRO A 223 4.50 6.51 -13.22
C PRO A 223 4.01 6.56 -11.78
N TRP A 224 3.07 7.46 -11.47
CA TRP A 224 2.46 7.58 -10.15
C TRP A 224 1.85 6.25 -9.68
N THR A 225 1.00 5.65 -10.51
CA THR A 225 0.29 4.41 -10.18
C THR A 225 1.25 3.23 -10.05
N ALA A 226 2.25 3.15 -10.93
CA ALA A 226 3.26 2.10 -10.89
C ALA A 226 4.07 2.19 -9.58
N ALA A 227 4.57 3.38 -9.21
CA ALA A 227 5.34 3.58 -7.99
C ALA A 227 4.53 3.22 -6.74
N GLU A 228 3.30 3.76 -6.59
CA GLU A 228 2.41 3.47 -5.45
C GLU A 228 2.06 1.98 -5.33
N THR A 229 1.93 1.27 -6.45
CA THR A 229 1.72 -0.18 -6.48
C THR A 229 2.95 -0.92 -6.01
N LEU A 230 4.13 -0.60 -6.57
CA LEU A 230 5.37 -1.32 -6.30
C LEU A 230 5.95 -1.05 -4.90
N GLN A 231 5.67 0.12 -4.32
CA GLN A 231 5.96 0.38 -2.90
C GLN A 231 5.32 -0.67 -1.98
N ARG A 232 4.13 -1.14 -2.31
CA ARG A 232 3.37 -2.13 -1.50
C ARG A 232 3.65 -3.56 -1.93
N THR A 233 3.79 -3.78 -3.23
CA THR A 233 4.03 -5.11 -3.79
C THR A 233 5.43 -5.61 -3.49
N LEU A 234 6.45 -4.77 -3.72
CA LEU A 234 7.85 -5.11 -3.57
C LEU A 234 8.49 -4.62 -2.26
N GLY A 235 7.81 -3.71 -1.53
CA GLY A 235 8.46 -2.96 -0.47
C GLY A 235 9.59 -2.07 -1.01
N ALA A 236 9.48 -1.60 -2.25
CA ALA A 236 10.57 -0.97 -2.99
C ALA A 236 11.03 0.36 -2.37
N PRO A 237 12.25 0.44 -1.82
CA PRO A 237 12.74 1.64 -1.13
C PRO A 237 13.06 2.81 -2.06
N ASP A 238 13.14 2.58 -3.37
CA ASP A 238 13.44 3.59 -4.38
C ASP A 238 12.26 3.91 -5.31
N ALA A 239 11.09 3.31 -5.11
CA ALA A 239 9.91 3.59 -5.92
C ALA A 239 9.32 4.96 -5.58
N LEU A 240 9.96 6.04 -6.04
CA LEU A 240 9.50 7.41 -5.80
C LEU A 240 8.26 7.73 -6.64
N THR A 241 7.25 8.30 -5.99
CA THR A 241 5.99 8.68 -6.63
C THR A 241 6.15 10.00 -7.38
N LEU A 242 6.21 9.95 -8.70
CA LEU A 242 6.25 11.12 -9.59
C LEU A 242 4.85 11.45 -10.11
N GLY A 243 4.57 12.72 -10.36
CA GLY A 243 3.27 13.22 -10.79
C GLY A 243 2.25 13.32 -9.65
N ASP A 244 2.70 13.29 -8.39
CA ASP A 244 1.84 13.50 -7.23
C ASP A 244 1.58 15.00 -6.99
N LEU A 245 0.34 15.34 -6.69
CA LEU A 245 -0.07 16.73 -6.46
C LEU A 245 0.56 17.34 -5.20
N HIS A 246 0.85 16.54 -4.20
CA HIS A 246 1.24 17.01 -2.87
C HIS A 246 2.66 16.66 -2.48
N LEU A 247 3.15 15.50 -2.90
CA LEU A 247 4.45 14.98 -2.49
C LEU A 247 5.61 15.93 -2.81
N PRO A 248 5.74 16.51 -4.03
CA PRO A 248 6.82 17.42 -4.35
C PRO A 248 6.81 18.67 -3.46
N VAL A 249 5.62 19.23 -3.21
CA VAL A 249 5.45 20.41 -2.32
C VAL A 249 5.81 20.06 -0.88
N GLN A 250 5.43 18.88 -0.39
CA GLN A 250 5.74 18.44 0.98
C GLN A 250 7.24 18.22 1.17
N ILE A 251 7.90 17.54 0.22
CA ILE A 251 9.35 17.31 0.24
C ILE A 251 10.11 18.64 0.11
N GLY A 252 9.73 19.48 -0.86
CA GLY A 252 10.31 20.81 -1.04
C GLY A 252 10.22 21.64 0.23
N TYR A 253 9.04 21.73 0.83
CA TYR A 253 8.83 22.48 2.06
C TYR A 253 9.64 21.94 3.24
N ALA A 254 9.64 20.62 3.43
CA ALA A 254 10.36 20.00 4.53
C ALA A 254 11.87 20.21 4.48
N LEU A 255 12.45 20.29 3.28
CA LEU A 255 13.90 20.40 3.09
C LEU A 255 14.39 21.82 2.82
N THR A 256 13.53 22.70 2.27
CA THR A 256 13.92 24.06 1.88
C THR A 256 13.10 25.18 2.52
N GLY A 257 11.94 24.85 3.12
CA GLY A 257 10.97 25.83 3.63
C GLY A 257 10.05 26.41 2.53
N ARG A 258 10.26 26.08 1.24
CA ARG A 258 9.52 26.64 0.10
C ARG A 258 8.31 25.78 -0.25
N ARG A 259 7.25 26.40 -0.79
CA ARG A 259 5.98 25.72 -1.14
C ARG A 259 5.79 25.51 -2.64
N ASP A 260 6.80 25.83 -3.43
CA ASP A 260 6.79 25.74 -4.90
C ASP A 260 7.46 24.44 -5.42
N GLY A 261 7.35 23.34 -4.66
CA GLY A 261 7.95 22.06 -5.01
C GLY A 261 7.36 21.49 -6.31
N THR A 262 8.24 21.09 -7.22
CA THR A 262 7.95 20.34 -8.45
C THR A 262 8.58 18.96 -8.38
N ASP A 263 8.23 18.06 -9.32
CA ASP A 263 8.87 16.75 -9.42
C ASP A 263 10.39 16.87 -9.66
N GLU A 264 10.82 17.84 -10.47
CA GLU A 264 12.23 18.11 -10.76
C GLU A 264 12.99 18.51 -9.49
N LEU A 265 12.42 19.46 -8.71
CA LEU A 265 13.01 19.87 -7.44
C LEU A 265 13.03 18.71 -6.44
N MET A 266 11.96 17.92 -6.37
CA MET A 266 11.90 16.72 -5.50
C MET A 266 12.98 15.72 -5.88
N LEU A 267 13.17 15.42 -7.17
CA LEU A 267 14.21 14.52 -7.66
C LEU A 267 15.62 15.05 -7.30
N GLN A 268 15.86 16.35 -7.47
CA GLN A 268 17.12 16.99 -7.10
C GLN A 268 17.39 16.90 -5.58
N LEU A 269 16.38 17.19 -4.75
CA LEU A 269 16.50 17.13 -3.29
C LEU A 269 16.69 15.69 -2.77
N LEU A 270 16.19 14.69 -3.49
CA LEU A 270 16.31 13.28 -3.14
C LEU A 270 17.46 12.58 -3.88
N GLU A 271 18.21 13.28 -4.73
CA GLU A 271 19.39 12.75 -5.42
C GLU A 271 20.41 12.09 -4.45
N PRO A 272 20.67 12.65 -3.22
CA PRO A 272 21.58 12.03 -2.27
C PRO A 272 21.14 10.68 -1.69
N TYR A 273 19.97 10.15 -2.11
CA TYR A 273 19.39 8.89 -1.63
C TYR A 273 19.22 7.84 -2.75
N PRO A 274 20.26 7.52 -3.53
CA PRO A 274 20.13 6.53 -4.61
C PRO A 274 19.70 5.18 -4.03
N GLY A 275 18.71 4.54 -4.67
CA GLY A 275 18.15 3.28 -4.19
C GLY A 275 17.21 3.39 -2.98
N GLN A 276 17.03 4.60 -2.38
CA GLN A 276 16.29 4.81 -1.13
C GLN A 276 15.39 6.05 -1.16
N ARG A 277 15.07 6.58 -2.34
CA ARG A 277 14.32 7.85 -2.48
C ARG A 277 12.91 7.77 -1.88
N HIS A 278 12.22 6.65 -2.07
CA HIS A 278 10.91 6.44 -1.42
C HIS A 278 11.03 6.38 0.11
N ARG A 279 12.04 5.68 0.64
CA ARG A 279 12.28 5.65 2.09
C ARG A 279 12.52 7.05 2.65
N ALA A 280 13.39 7.84 2.00
CA ALA A 280 13.67 9.22 2.42
C ALA A 280 12.40 10.07 2.41
N ALA A 281 11.62 10.02 1.32
CA ALA A 281 10.33 10.71 1.20
C ALA A 281 9.36 10.28 2.32
N ARG A 282 9.23 9.00 2.59
CA ARG A 282 8.37 8.45 3.64
C ARG A 282 8.79 8.94 5.04
N LEU A 283 10.08 8.98 5.32
CA LEU A 283 10.61 9.52 6.59
C LEU A 283 10.31 11.01 6.74
N ILE A 284 10.44 11.79 5.67
CA ILE A 284 10.08 13.22 5.65
C ILE A 284 8.59 13.39 5.98
N LEU A 285 7.71 12.62 5.36
CA LEU A 285 6.26 12.68 5.61
C LEU A 285 5.89 12.27 7.04
N LEU A 286 6.67 11.42 7.69
CA LEU A 286 6.43 10.96 9.07
C LEU A 286 6.96 11.91 10.14
N GLY A 287 8.03 12.63 9.88
CA GLY A 287 8.74 13.38 10.92
C GLY A 287 9.21 14.78 10.52
N GLY A 288 9.04 15.17 9.25
CA GLY A 288 9.38 16.50 8.76
C GLY A 288 8.29 17.55 8.99
N PRO A 289 8.63 18.83 8.90
CA PRO A 289 7.63 19.89 8.84
C PRO A 289 6.86 19.77 7.52
N LEU A 290 5.52 19.84 7.61
CA LEU A 290 4.66 19.83 6.45
C LEU A 290 3.96 21.18 6.30
N PRO A 291 3.68 21.64 5.07
CA PRO A 291 2.98 22.88 4.87
C PRO A 291 1.54 22.78 5.42
N ASP A 292 1.02 23.87 5.99
CA ASP A 292 -0.37 23.93 6.40
C ASP A 292 -1.28 23.60 5.23
N ARG A 293 -2.26 22.76 5.47
CA ARG A 293 -3.28 22.42 4.48
C ARG A 293 -4.16 23.64 4.22
N ARG A 294 -3.88 24.40 3.17
CA ARG A 294 -4.72 25.53 2.71
C ARG A 294 -5.92 25.09 1.86
N ALA A 295 -6.22 23.81 1.77
CA ALA A 295 -7.31 23.36 0.92
C ALA A 295 -8.66 23.59 1.61
N HIS A 296 -9.51 24.42 0.99
CA HIS A 296 -10.95 24.18 1.09
C HIS A 296 -11.19 22.70 0.82
N ARG A 297 -11.89 22.00 1.71
CA ARG A 297 -12.35 20.63 1.44
C ARG A 297 -13.17 20.71 0.16
N ALA A 298 -12.60 20.21 -0.96
CA ALA A 298 -13.41 20.03 -2.16
C ALA A 298 -14.60 19.17 -1.75
N PRO A 299 -15.85 19.58 -2.06
CA PRO A 299 -17.00 18.76 -1.78
C PRO A 299 -16.78 17.41 -2.45
N HIS A 300 -17.20 16.33 -1.79
CA HIS A 300 -17.16 15.00 -2.40
C HIS A 300 -17.88 15.10 -3.74
N SER A 301 -17.16 14.87 -4.84
CA SER A 301 -17.77 14.83 -6.15
C SER A 301 -18.73 13.63 -6.16
N ARG A 302 -20.03 13.91 -6.04
CA ARG A 302 -21.08 12.90 -6.10
C ARG A 302 -21.37 12.58 -7.57
N ILE A 303 -20.39 12.01 -8.28
CA ILE A 303 -20.56 11.53 -9.67
C ILE A 303 -21.78 10.60 -9.77
N ALA A 304 -22.14 9.91 -8.70
CA ALA A 304 -23.31 9.04 -8.64
C ALA A 304 -24.65 9.75 -8.85
N TYR A 305 -24.69 11.08 -8.88
CA TYR A 305 -25.92 11.87 -9.09
C TYR A 305 -25.88 12.71 -10.36
N LEU A 306 -24.86 12.60 -11.19
CA LEU A 306 -24.76 13.12 -12.54
C LEU A 306 -25.15 12.04 -13.56
#